data_8c8c7c79de4f08410740b5f05a7aa0b2
#
_entry.id   8c8c7c79de4f08410740b5f05a7aa0b2
#
_cell.length_a   1.000
_cell.length_b   1.000
_cell.length_c   1.000
_cell.angle_alpha   90.00
_cell.angle_beta   90.00
_cell.angle_gamma   90.00
#
_symmetry.space_group_name_H-M   'P 1'
#
loop_
_entity.id
_entity.type
_entity.pdbx_description
1 polymer ?
#
loop_
_entity_poly.entity_id
_entity_poly.type
_entity_poly.pdbx_seq_one_letter_code
_entity_poly.pdbx_strand_id
1 'polypeptide(L)'
;MSQHKVVLLLGSNIGDKKKNLDIALNKLKNVGTLATNTEYLTSDPVDFVSSNNFCNIATIIFTHFSPTQLLKEIKKIEIEMGRINDSKKSGGYADRIIDIDIVTYNELKFTSEKLQIPHKKHLFEREFSRVLLEDLFNKNIKYIV
;
A
#
# COMPACT_ATOMS: atom_id res chain seq x y z
N MET A 1 -20.50 -2.17 14.67
CA MET A 1 -19.07 -2.47 14.83
C MET A 1 -18.22 -1.29 14.34
N SER A 2 -17.13 -1.04 15.05
CA SER A 2 -16.22 0.05 14.68
C SER A 2 -15.48 -0.28 13.40
N GLN A 3 -15.36 0.70 12.52
CA GLN A 3 -14.51 0.59 11.34
C GLN A 3 -13.26 1.42 11.57
N HIS A 4 -12.13 0.86 11.15
CA HIS A 4 -10.82 1.48 11.31
C HIS A 4 -10.39 2.11 9.99
N LYS A 5 -9.95 3.35 10.07
CA LYS A 5 -9.44 4.09 8.92
C LYS A 5 -7.99 3.70 8.67
N VAL A 6 -7.73 3.16 7.48
CA VAL A 6 -6.39 2.67 7.11
C VAL A 6 -5.94 3.34 5.83
N VAL A 7 -4.72 3.84 5.84
CA VAL A 7 -4.06 4.37 4.64
C VAL A 7 -3.12 3.30 4.11
N LEU A 8 -3.27 2.96 2.84
CA LEU A 8 -2.44 1.98 2.14
C LEU A 8 -1.70 2.66 0.98
N LEU A 9 -0.47 2.20 0.74
CA LEU A 9 0.27 2.52 -0.47
C LEU A 9 0.46 1.23 -1.27
N LEU A 10 0.13 1.30 -2.56
CA LEU A 10 0.27 0.19 -3.48
C LEU A 10 1.26 0.55 -4.58
N GLY A 11 2.08 -0.42 -4.98
CA GLY A 11 3.04 -0.24 -6.06
C GLY A 11 3.15 -1.47 -6.93
N SER A 12 3.46 -1.25 -8.20
CA SER A 12 3.71 -2.32 -9.18
C SER A 12 4.79 -1.86 -10.14
N ASN A 13 5.76 -2.74 -10.46
CA ASN A 13 6.81 -2.41 -11.42
C ASN A 13 7.05 -3.49 -12.48
N ILE A 14 6.14 -4.44 -12.61
CA ILE A 14 6.22 -5.51 -13.62
C ILE A 14 4.88 -5.60 -14.35
N GLY A 15 4.96 -5.78 -15.67
CA GLY A 15 3.79 -6.01 -16.51
C GLY A 15 2.94 -4.76 -16.70
N ASP A 16 1.64 -4.94 -16.79
CA ASP A 16 0.68 -3.84 -16.89
C ASP A 16 0.43 -3.29 -15.48
N LYS A 17 1.23 -2.31 -15.10
CA LYS A 17 1.30 -1.78 -13.74
C LYS A 17 -0.03 -1.19 -13.28
N LYS A 18 -0.66 -0.36 -14.10
CA LYS A 18 -1.95 0.25 -13.76
C LYS A 18 -3.04 -0.78 -13.58
N LYS A 19 -3.06 -1.77 -14.47
CA LYS A 19 -4.01 -2.89 -14.38
C LYS A 19 -3.78 -3.69 -13.09
N ASN A 20 -2.51 -3.93 -12.74
CA ASN A 20 -2.19 -4.62 -11.49
C ASN A 20 -2.71 -3.85 -10.28
N LEU A 21 -2.55 -2.53 -10.28
CA LEU A 21 -3.07 -1.70 -9.20
C LEU A 21 -4.60 -1.74 -9.14
N ASP A 22 -5.26 -1.68 -10.29
CA ASP A 22 -6.73 -1.74 -10.36
C ASP A 22 -7.25 -3.08 -9.84
N ILE A 23 -6.59 -4.18 -10.19
CA ILE A 23 -6.94 -5.52 -9.69
C ILE A 23 -6.79 -5.58 -8.17
N ALA A 24 -5.68 -5.05 -7.65
CA ALA A 24 -5.44 -5.02 -6.20
C ALA A 24 -6.50 -4.21 -5.47
N LEU A 25 -6.85 -3.03 -5.99
CA LEU A 25 -7.93 -2.21 -5.41
C LEU A 25 -9.25 -2.96 -5.39
N ASN A 26 -9.56 -3.68 -6.47
CA ASN A 26 -10.78 -4.47 -6.53
C ASN A 26 -10.81 -5.60 -5.49
N LYS A 27 -9.67 -6.27 -5.29
CA LYS A 27 -9.54 -7.31 -4.26
C LYS A 27 -9.66 -6.73 -2.86
N LEU A 28 -9.14 -5.52 -2.63
CA LEU A 28 -9.26 -4.85 -1.34
C LEU A 28 -10.70 -4.54 -0.94
N LYS A 29 -11.63 -4.51 -1.87
CA LYS A 29 -13.06 -4.34 -1.56
C LYS A 29 -13.62 -5.49 -0.72
N ASN A 30 -12.98 -6.65 -0.73
CA ASN A 30 -13.34 -7.78 0.13
C ASN A 30 -12.79 -7.65 1.56
N VAL A 31 -11.89 -6.71 1.76
CA VAL A 31 -11.20 -6.49 3.04
C VAL A 31 -11.77 -5.27 3.77
N GLY A 32 -12.34 -4.34 3.04
CA GLY A 32 -12.92 -3.14 3.60
C GLY A 32 -13.62 -2.30 2.54
N THR A 33 -14.07 -1.12 2.94
CA THR A 33 -14.71 -0.16 2.05
C THR A 33 -13.66 0.84 1.57
N LEU A 34 -13.48 0.97 0.26
CA LEU A 34 -12.61 1.98 -0.31
C LEU A 34 -13.29 3.34 -0.23
N ALA A 35 -12.63 4.31 0.40
CA ALA A 35 -13.17 5.65 0.57
C ALA A 35 -12.70 6.60 -0.53
N THR A 36 -11.40 6.63 -0.82
CA THR A 36 -10.82 7.49 -1.85
C THR A 36 -9.46 6.96 -2.29
N ASN A 37 -9.07 7.30 -3.52
CA ASN A 37 -7.77 6.95 -4.09
C ASN A 37 -7.10 8.20 -4.64
N THR A 38 -5.77 8.16 -4.73
CA THR A 38 -5.01 9.18 -5.46
C THR A 38 -4.97 8.84 -6.95
N GLU A 39 -4.37 9.75 -7.74
CA GLU A 39 -3.93 9.45 -9.10
C GLU A 39 -2.70 8.54 -9.07
N TYR A 40 -2.37 7.93 -10.21
CA TYR A 40 -1.17 7.13 -10.35
C TYR A 40 0.07 8.02 -10.35
N LEU A 41 1.14 7.57 -9.69
CA LEU A 41 2.42 8.27 -9.65
C LEU A 41 3.55 7.31 -9.94
N THR A 42 4.38 7.64 -10.92
CA THR A 42 5.56 6.84 -11.27
C THR A 42 6.73 7.24 -10.37
N SER A 43 7.47 6.25 -9.87
CA SER A 43 8.67 6.47 -9.05
C SER A 43 9.80 5.54 -9.48
N ASP A 44 11.04 5.94 -9.18
CA ASP A 44 12.22 5.08 -9.39
C ASP A 44 12.24 3.97 -8.34
N PRO A 45 12.88 2.81 -8.65
CA PRO A 45 13.09 1.77 -7.64
C PRO A 45 13.86 2.29 -6.43
N VAL A 46 13.44 1.86 -5.24
CA VAL A 46 14.07 2.23 -3.96
C VAL A 46 14.76 1.00 -3.38
N ASP A 47 16.01 1.16 -2.95
CA ASP A 47 16.80 0.12 -2.28
C ASP A 47 17.20 -1.07 -3.16
N PHE A 48 17.00 -1.00 -4.48
CA PHE A 48 17.53 -2.00 -5.41
C PHE A 48 17.72 -1.42 -6.81
N VAL A 49 18.46 -2.12 -7.65
CA VAL A 49 18.72 -1.71 -9.03
C VAL A 49 17.74 -2.42 -9.96
N SER A 50 16.95 -1.64 -10.70
CA SER A 50 16.03 -2.18 -11.70
C SER A 50 15.82 -1.14 -12.80
N SER A 51 15.58 -1.60 -14.03
CA SER A 51 15.18 -0.74 -15.13
C SER A 51 13.68 -0.41 -15.09
N ASN A 52 12.91 -1.07 -14.22
CA ASN A 52 11.46 -0.91 -14.14
C ASN A 52 11.08 0.10 -13.06
N ASN A 53 10.46 1.19 -13.46
CA ASN A 53 9.89 2.15 -12.52
C ASN A 53 8.61 1.59 -11.90
N PHE A 54 8.33 2.01 -10.67
CA PHE A 54 7.06 1.70 -10.02
C PHE A 54 5.97 2.64 -10.48
N CYS A 55 4.76 2.09 -10.64
CA CYS A 55 3.54 2.86 -10.65
C CYS A 55 2.91 2.73 -9.27
N ASN A 56 2.55 3.83 -8.64
CA ASN A 56 2.10 3.87 -7.25
C ASN A 56 0.76 4.57 -7.12
N ILE A 57 -0.01 4.15 -6.12
CA ILE A 57 -1.27 4.80 -5.77
C ILE A 57 -1.45 4.69 -4.25
N ALA A 58 -2.07 5.68 -3.64
CA ALA A 58 -2.47 5.62 -2.24
C ALA A 58 -3.99 5.54 -2.13
N THR A 59 -4.48 4.85 -1.12
CA THR A 59 -5.91 4.68 -0.89
C THR A 59 -6.23 4.72 0.60
N ILE A 60 -7.45 5.13 0.92
CA ILE A 60 -8.03 5.01 2.26
C ILE A 60 -9.07 3.92 2.22
N ILE A 61 -8.97 2.96 3.13
CA ILE A 61 -10.01 1.97 3.35
C ILE A 61 -10.53 2.06 4.78
N PHE A 62 -11.77 1.61 4.98
CA PHE A 62 -12.34 1.38 6.30
C PHE A 62 -12.55 -0.11 6.47
N THR A 63 -12.00 -0.69 7.54
CA THR A 63 -12.02 -2.14 7.75
C THR A 63 -12.33 -2.49 9.20
N HIS A 64 -12.90 -3.67 9.39
CA HIS A 64 -13.11 -4.25 10.73
C HIS A 64 -11.93 -5.10 11.20
N PHE A 65 -11.01 -5.42 10.31
CA PHE A 65 -9.86 -6.26 10.65
C PHE A 65 -8.89 -5.54 11.59
N SER A 66 -8.32 -6.29 12.52
CA SER A 66 -7.19 -5.80 13.31
C SER A 66 -5.96 -5.59 12.42
N PRO A 67 -4.93 -4.86 12.88
CA PRO A 67 -3.73 -4.66 12.06
C PRO A 67 -3.09 -5.96 11.58
N THR A 68 -2.98 -6.96 12.45
CA THR A 68 -2.35 -8.24 12.09
C THR A 68 -3.23 -9.07 11.15
N GLN A 69 -4.53 -9.05 11.34
CA GLN A 69 -5.46 -9.72 10.41
C GLN A 69 -5.47 -9.03 9.05
N LEU A 70 -5.46 -7.71 9.04
CA LEU A 70 -5.38 -6.94 7.80
C LEU A 70 -4.11 -7.29 7.03
N LEU A 71 -2.97 -7.37 7.72
CA LEU A 71 -1.71 -7.75 7.09
C LEU A 71 -1.81 -9.13 6.44
N LYS A 72 -2.44 -10.09 7.11
CA LYS A 72 -2.66 -11.44 6.56
C LYS A 72 -3.49 -11.39 5.28
N GLU A 73 -4.57 -10.62 5.28
CA GLU A 73 -5.42 -10.49 4.10
C GLU A 73 -4.69 -9.81 2.94
N ILE A 74 -3.88 -8.80 3.23
CA ILE A 74 -3.04 -8.14 2.24
C ILE A 74 -2.04 -9.14 1.64
N LYS A 75 -1.39 -9.95 2.47
CA LYS A 75 -0.44 -10.96 1.98
C LYS A 75 -1.13 -12.00 1.08
N LYS A 76 -2.34 -12.39 1.39
CA LYS A 76 -3.13 -13.27 0.52
C LYS A 76 -3.36 -12.65 -0.85
N ILE A 77 -3.71 -11.37 -0.90
CA ILE A 77 -3.91 -10.65 -2.16
C ILE A 77 -2.63 -10.64 -2.98
N GLU A 78 -1.50 -10.32 -2.36
CA GLU A 78 -0.19 -10.31 -3.03
C GLU A 78 0.14 -11.68 -3.64
N ILE A 79 -0.09 -12.74 -2.89
CA ILE A 79 0.14 -14.12 -3.34
C ILE A 79 -0.81 -14.49 -4.50
N GLU A 80 -2.09 -14.18 -4.38
CA GLU A 80 -3.09 -14.44 -5.44
C GLU A 80 -2.72 -13.74 -6.74
N MET A 81 -2.11 -12.57 -6.66
CA MET A 81 -1.69 -11.80 -7.83
C MET A 81 -0.34 -12.23 -8.40
N GLY A 82 0.29 -13.25 -7.81
CA GLY A 82 1.51 -13.83 -8.35
C GLY A 82 2.81 -13.47 -7.65
N ARG A 83 2.75 -12.81 -6.49
CA ARG A 83 3.94 -12.53 -5.69
C ARG A 83 4.33 -13.80 -4.92
N ILE A 84 5.22 -14.59 -5.50
CA ILE A 84 5.59 -15.91 -4.98
C ILE A 84 6.65 -15.81 -3.89
N ASN A 85 7.62 -14.88 -4.04
CA ASN A 85 8.75 -14.73 -3.14
C ASN A 85 8.69 -13.39 -2.44
N ASP A 86 8.93 -13.39 -1.11
CA ASP A 86 9.13 -12.14 -0.39
C ASP A 86 10.58 -11.65 -0.57
N SER A 87 10.88 -10.45 -0.07
CA SER A 87 12.19 -9.83 -0.20
C SER A 87 13.31 -10.66 0.44
N LYS A 88 13.00 -11.39 1.50
CA LYS A 88 14.00 -12.21 2.22
C LYS A 88 14.42 -13.41 1.40
N LYS A 89 13.46 -14.06 0.73
CA LYS A 89 13.75 -15.25 -0.08
C LYS A 89 14.52 -14.93 -1.36
N SER A 90 14.31 -13.73 -1.91
CA SER A 90 15.02 -13.29 -3.12
C SER A 90 16.36 -12.63 -2.82
N GLY A 91 16.84 -12.67 -1.57
CA GLY A 91 18.11 -12.06 -1.19
C GLY A 91 18.06 -10.54 -1.12
N GLY A 92 16.88 -9.97 -0.96
CA GLY A 92 16.65 -8.54 -0.88
C GLY A 92 15.47 -8.09 -1.71
N TYR A 93 15.55 -6.87 -2.23
CA TYR A 93 14.47 -6.26 -3.00
C TYR A 93 14.47 -6.74 -4.45
N ALA A 94 13.31 -6.96 -5.01
CA ALA A 94 13.12 -7.44 -6.37
C ALA A 94 11.92 -6.75 -7.03
N ASP A 95 11.83 -6.87 -8.36
CA ASP A 95 10.65 -6.42 -9.09
C ASP A 95 9.41 -7.16 -8.64
N ARG A 96 8.27 -6.46 -8.56
CA ARG A 96 7.03 -7.00 -7.98
C ARG A 96 5.82 -6.65 -8.82
N ILE A 97 4.95 -7.66 -9.01
CA ILE A 97 3.65 -7.43 -9.63
C ILE A 97 2.82 -6.48 -8.77
N ILE A 98 2.84 -6.68 -7.46
CA ILE A 98 2.13 -5.86 -6.50
C ILE A 98 2.83 -5.81 -5.16
N ASP A 99 2.81 -4.65 -4.54
CA ASP A 99 3.30 -4.43 -3.19
C ASP A 99 2.26 -3.54 -2.49
N ILE A 100 1.77 -3.97 -1.33
CA ILE A 100 0.74 -3.24 -0.59
C ILE A 100 1.24 -3.03 0.83
N ASP A 101 1.42 -1.77 1.21
CA ASP A 101 1.93 -1.40 2.53
C ASP A 101 0.86 -0.68 3.35
N ILE A 102 0.72 -1.07 4.61
CA ILE A 102 -0.09 -0.34 5.59
C ILE A 102 0.75 0.85 6.07
N VAL A 103 0.27 2.06 5.81
CA VAL A 103 0.98 3.28 6.21
C VAL A 103 0.51 3.76 7.58
N THR A 104 -0.80 3.91 7.75
CA THR A 104 -1.41 4.27 9.04
C THR A 104 -2.63 3.40 9.29
N TYR A 105 -2.96 3.24 10.56
CA TYR A 105 -4.15 2.50 11.02
C TYR A 105 -4.74 3.31 12.17
N ASN A 106 -5.75 4.11 11.90
CA ASN A 106 -6.24 5.13 12.82
C ASN A 106 -5.05 6.00 13.31
N GLU A 107 -4.94 6.20 14.62
CA GLU A 107 -3.80 6.86 15.25
C GLU A 107 -2.89 5.87 15.98
N LEU A 108 -3.01 4.59 15.67
CA LEU A 108 -2.30 3.51 16.34
C LEU A 108 -0.79 3.61 16.11
N LYS A 109 -0.05 3.37 17.19
CA LYS A 109 1.40 3.15 17.13
C LYS A 109 1.64 1.69 17.50
N PHE A 110 2.19 0.94 16.57
CA PHE A 110 2.37 -0.50 16.72
C PHE A 110 3.65 -0.94 16.01
N THR A 111 4.47 -1.71 16.69
CA THR A 111 5.70 -2.23 16.09
C THR A 111 5.84 -3.71 16.41
N SER A 112 6.00 -4.51 15.37
CA SER A 112 6.35 -5.92 15.48
C SER A 112 7.42 -6.23 14.44
N GLU A 113 7.89 -7.47 14.41
CA GLU A 113 8.88 -7.90 13.45
C GLU A 113 8.42 -7.70 12.00
N LYS A 114 7.12 -7.88 11.73
CA LYS A 114 6.55 -7.87 10.38
C LYS A 114 5.79 -6.61 10.03
N LEU A 115 5.47 -5.76 11.01
CA LEU A 115 4.57 -4.63 10.80
C LEU A 115 4.97 -3.46 11.68
N GLN A 116 5.18 -2.31 11.05
CA GLN A 116 5.43 -1.06 11.76
C GLN A 116 4.35 -0.04 11.36
N ILE A 117 3.61 0.45 12.34
CA ILE A 117 2.58 1.46 12.16
C ILE A 117 2.91 2.65 13.07
N PRO A 118 2.99 3.87 12.55
CA PRO A 118 2.96 4.23 11.14
C PRO A 118 4.21 3.79 10.39
N HIS A 119 4.11 3.69 9.08
CA HIS A 119 5.21 3.24 8.21
C HIS A 119 6.18 4.40 7.98
N LYS A 120 7.26 4.43 8.75
CA LYS A 120 8.17 5.58 8.80
C LYS A 120 8.86 5.87 7.47
N LYS A 121 9.22 4.86 6.70
CA LYS A 121 9.86 5.07 5.39
C LYS A 121 8.95 5.83 4.44
N HIS A 122 7.68 5.47 4.38
CA HIS A 122 6.71 6.17 3.52
C HIS A 122 6.41 7.57 4.01
N LEU A 123 6.35 7.78 5.33
CA LEU A 123 6.04 9.09 5.88
C LEU A 123 7.20 10.07 5.83
N PHE A 124 8.45 9.60 5.99
CA PHE A 124 9.58 10.48 6.24
C PHE A 124 10.75 10.36 5.27
N GLU A 125 10.89 9.23 4.56
CA GLU A 125 12.08 8.97 3.76
C GLU A 125 11.84 8.92 2.25
N ARG A 126 10.62 8.60 1.81
CA ARG A 126 10.31 8.41 0.39
C ARG A 126 9.47 9.57 -0.13
N GLU A 127 10.04 10.32 -1.08
CA GLU A 127 9.37 11.51 -1.62
C GLU A 127 8.08 11.17 -2.35
N PHE A 128 8.06 10.10 -3.16
CA PHE A 128 6.85 9.72 -3.88
C PHE A 128 5.70 9.40 -2.93
N SER A 129 6.00 8.77 -1.80
CA SER A 129 5.00 8.47 -0.77
C SER A 129 4.42 9.74 -0.17
N ARG A 130 5.29 10.72 0.11
CA ARG A 130 4.86 12.01 0.66
C ARG A 130 3.92 12.74 -0.29
N VAL A 131 4.25 12.75 -1.59
CA VAL A 131 3.39 13.38 -2.60
C VAL A 131 2.02 12.72 -2.63
N LEU A 132 1.97 11.39 -2.67
CA LEU A 132 0.71 10.65 -2.68
C LEU A 132 -0.10 10.85 -1.40
N LEU A 133 0.57 10.83 -0.25
CA LEU A 133 -0.11 11.01 1.03
C LEU A 133 -0.68 12.41 1.18
N GLU A 134 0.03 13.44 0.73
CA GLU A 134 -0.47 14.81 0.73
C GLU A 134 -1.71 14.94 -0.16
N ASP A 135 -1.67 14.38 -1.37
CA ASP A 135 -2.81 14.36 -2.27
C ASP A 135 -4.01 13.65 -1.64
N LEU A 136 -3.77 12.52 -1.01
CA LEU A 136 -4.82 11.75 -0.35
C LEU A 136 -5.47 12.52 0.79
N PHE A 137 -4.68 13.19 1.62
CA PHE A 137 -5.19 13.99 2.72
C PHE A 137 -5.99 15.20 2.22
N ASN A 138 -5.55 15.84 1.16
CA ASN A 138 -6.27 16.96 0.56
C ASN A 138 -7.64 16.52 0.02
N LYS A 139 -7.71 15.37 -0.63
CA LYS A 139 -8.96 14.79 -1.11
C LYS A 139 -9.89 14.44 0.05
N ASN A 140 -9.34 13.89 1.13
CA ASN A 140 -10.11 13.54 2.30
C ASN A 140 -10.72 14.77 2.98
N ILE A 141 -9.99 15.88 3.02
CA ILE A 141 -10.48 17.16 3.58
C ILE A 141 -11.70 17.64 2.81
N LYS A 142 -11.74 17.48 1.49
CA LYS A 142 -12.87 17.89 0.66
C LYS A 142 -14.18 17.18 1.02
N TYR A 143 -14.10 16.00 1.59
CA TYR A 143 -15.26 15.21 2.00
C TYR A 143 -15.73 15.51 3.43
N ILE A 144 -14.93 16.21 4.20
CA ILE A 144 -15.26 16.58 5.57
C ILE A 144 -16.06 17.89 5.63
N VAL A 145 -15.90 18.69 4.61
CA VAL A 145 -16.61 19.96 4.46
C VAL A 145 -17.93 19.75 3.73
#